data_2645b9bcc8404c4bcc59245efcb84666
#
_entry.id   2645b9bcc8404c4bcc59245efcb84666
#
_cell.length_a   1.000
_cell.length_b   1.000
_cell.length_c   1.000
_cell.angle_alpha   90.00
_cell.angle_beta   90.00
_cell.angle_gamma   90.00
#
_symmetry.space_group_name_H-M   'P 1'
#
loop_
_entity.id
_entity.type
_entity.pdbx_description
1 polymer ?
#
loop_
_entity_poly.entity_id
_entity_poly.type
_entity_poly.pdbx_seq_one_letter_code
_entity_poly.pdbx_strand_id
1 'polypeptide(L)'
;VFGLPDLSPYSIGARINPVLVVSDVLGYVFNWFYNKPFLKKGGVVIILNPVYEIFHPYYHAAYSRFFEEVLPVTTDPFEMQEQFQEPFARDPELREAYRNRWAHHGFHPFTVWYWATYPLKYLSEVILVGPPDKRIARRLGVSWAPSVEHALGRARELTGGDDVVALSLPPFA
;
A
#
# COMPACT_ATOMS: atom_id res chain seq x y z
N VAL A 1 -11.02 -8.71 -4.61
CA VAL A 1 -11.43 -7.84 -3.50
C VAL A 1 -10.72 -8.30 -2.24
N PHE A 2 -10.05 -7.38 -1.56
CA PHE A 2 -9.26 -7.70 -0.37
C PHE A 2 -9.83 -7.00 0.86
N GLY A 3 -10.07 -7.76 1.92
CA GLY A 3 -10.25 -7.24 3.27
C GLY A 3 -8.95 -7.44 4.05
N LEU A 4 -8.50 -6.43 4.77
CA LEU A 4 -7.31 -6.53 5.60
C LEU A 4 -7.68 -6.83 7.05
N PRO A 5 -6.93 -7.71 7.74
CA PRO A 5 -7.17 -8.03 9.14
C PRO A 5 -6.78 -6.88 10.08
N ASP A 6 -7.31 -6.91 11.29
CA ASP A 6 -6.94 -5.99 12.35
C ASP A 6 -5.50 -6.16 12.82
N LEU A 7 -4.99 -7.38 12.75
CA LEU A 7 -3.63 -7.73 13.10
C LEU A 7 -2.79 -7.89 11.85
N SER A 8 -1.70 -7.18 11.81
CA SER A 8 -0.69 -7.23 10.76
C SER A 8 0.68 -7.38 11.42
N PRO A 9 1.66 -8.02 10.76
CA PRO A 9 3.03 -8.06 11.26
C PRO A 9 3.64 -6.66 11.46
N TYR A 10 2.98 -5.62 10.96
CA TYR A 10 3.40 -4.22 11.09
C TYR A 10 2.75 -3.48 12.25
N SER A 11 2.31 -4.19 13.27
CA SER A 11 1.76 -3.64 14.50
C SER A 11 0.31 -3.12 14.42
N ILE A 12 -0.16 -2.65 15.55
CA ILE A 12 -1.50 -2.09 15.71
C ILE A 12 -1.70 -0.87 14.80
N GLY A 13 -2.81 -0.83 14.10
CA GLY A 13 -3.16 0.28 13.20
C GLY A 13 -2.62 0.16 11.79
N ALA A 14 -1.96 -0.94 11.41
CA ALA A 14 -1.49 -1.15 10.04
C ALA A 14 -2.62 -1.08 9.01
N ARG A 15 -3.79 -1.59 9.33
CA ARG A 15 -4.97 -1.59 8.44
C ARG A 15 -5.50 -0.22 8.05
N ILE A 16 -5.16 0.82 8.79
CA ILE A 16 -5.59 2.20 8.50
C ILE A 16 -4.43 3.06 8.00
N ASN A 17 -3.20 2.56 8.04
CA ASN A 17 -2.05 3.21 7.47
C ASN A 17 -2.07 3.04 5.93
N PRO A 18 -2.23 4.12 5.17
CA PRO A 18 -2.43 4.05 3.72
C PRO A 18 -1.28 3.35 2.99
N VAL A 19 -0.05 3.54 3.44
CA VAL A 19 1.14 2.91 2.83
C VAL A 19 1.11 1.41 3.06
N LEU A 20 0.84 0.97 4.29
CA LEU A 20 0.79 -0.46 4.64
C LEU A 20 -0.37 -1.17 3.96
N VAL A 21 -1.56 -0.56 3.87
CA VAL A 21 -2.70 -1.16 3.17
C VAL A 21 -2.33 -1.52 1.73
N VAL A 22 -1.74 -0.60 0.99
CA VAL A 22 -1.32 -0.86 -0.40
C VAL A 22 -0.17 -1.87 -0.45
N SER A 23 0.82 -1.74 0.44
CA SER A 23 1.98 -2.63 0.46
C SER A 23 1.62 -4.05 0.89
N ASP A 24 0.69 -4.22 1.82
CA ASP A 24 0.21 -5.56 2.23
C ASP A 24 -0.50 -6.26 1.07
N VAL A 25 -1.40 -5.58 0.38
CA VAL A 25 -2.12 -6.16 -0.75
C VAL A 25 -1.19 -6.44 -1.93
N LEU A 26 -0.42 -5.46 -2.35
CA LEU A 26 0.39 -5.57 -3.56
C LEU A 26 1.75 -6.24 -3.30
N GLY A 27 2.36 -5.99 -2.18
CA GLY A 27 3.65 -6.58 -1.82
C GLY A 27 3.51 -8.03 -1.36
N TYR A 28 2.75 -8.26 -0.31
CA TYR A 28 2.63 -9.60 0.27
C TYR A 28 1.67 -10.50 -0.49
N VAL A 29 0.39 -10.13 -0.55
CA VAL A 29 -0.64 -11.02 -1.10
C VAL A 29 -0.41 -11.26 -2.58
N PHE A 30 -0.13 -10.22 -3.34
CA PHE A 30 0.02 -10.33 -4.78
C PHE A 30 1.26 -11.12 -5.20
N ASN A 31 2.43 -10.86 -4.58
CA ASN A 31 3.69 -11.44 -5.00
C ASN A 31 4.00 -12.78 -4.33
N TRP A 32 3.61 -12.96 -3.07
CA TRP A 32 4.07 -14.09 -2.26
C TRP A 32 3.10 -15.26 -2.20
N PHE A 33 1.90 -15.06 -2.72
CA PHE A 33 0.94 -16.14 -2.82
C PHE A 33 1.40 -17.15 -3.89
N TYR A 34 1.83 -18.31 -3.47
CA TYR A 34 2.38 -19.36 -4.35
C TYR A 34 3.61 -18.96 -5.19
N ASN A 35 4.39 -17.98 -4.76
CA ASN A 35 5.59 -17.48 -5.45
C ASN A 35 5.35 -17.04 -6.91
N LYS A 36 4.18 -16.55 -7.22
CA LYS A 36 3.83 -16.01 -8.54
C LYS A 36 2.75 -14.95 -8.43
N PRO A 37 2.62 -14.07 -9.43
CA PRO A 37 1.54 -13.10 -9.46
C PRO A 37 0.17 -13.77 -9.33
N PHE A 38 -0.64 -13.26 -8.43
CA PHE A 38 -1.98 -13.79 -8.14
C PHE A 38 -2.95 -13.58 -9.30
N LEU A 39 -2.79 -12.49 -10.05
CA LEU A 39 -3.61 -12.14 -11.19
C LEU A 39 -2.83 -12.23 -12.50
N LYS A 40 -3.55 -12.35 -13.60
CA LYS A 40 -2.98 -12.23 -14.95
C LYS A 40 -2.43 -10.81 -15.15
N LYS A 41 -1.41 -10.69 -16.00
CA LYS A 41 -0.91 -9.38 -16.44
C LYS A 41 -2.06 -8.57 -17.05
N GLY A 42 -2.17 -7.30 -16.70
CA GLY A 42 -3.25 -6.44 -17.15
C GLY A 42 -4.56 -6.62 -16.37
N GLY A 43 -4.58 -7.46 -15.32
CA GLY A 43 -5.72 -7.56 -14.42
C GLY A 43 -5.91 -6.29 -13.58
N VAL A 44 -7.02 -6.22 -12.83
CA VAL A 44 -7.35 -5.11 -11.95
C VAL A 44 -7.45 -5.60 -10.51
N VAL A 45 -6.82 -4.89 -9.58
CA VAL A 45 -6.98 -5.11 -8.14
C VAL A 45 -7.93 -4.08 -7.57
N ILE A 46 -8.95 -4.53 -6.83
CA ILE A 46 -9.84 -3.66 -6.07
C ILE A 46 -9.57 -3.87 -4.58
N ILE A 47 -9.15 -2.84 -3.90
CA ILE A 47 -8.88 -2.83 -2.46
C ILE A 47 -10.07 -2.21 -1.75
N LEU A 48 -10.79 -2.99 -0.95
CA LEU A 48 -11.87 -2.51 -0.10
C LEU A 48 -11.31 -2.23 1.29
N ASN A 49 -11.01 -0.98 1.56
CA ASN A 49 -10.52 -0.57 2.87
C ASN A 49 -10.85 0.91 3.12
N PRO A 50 -11.44 1.25 4.28
CA PRO A 50 -11.66 2.63 4.68
C PRO A 50 -10.33 3.27 5.10
N VAL A 51 -9.43 3.44 4.16
CA VAL A 51 -8.10 4.01 4.41
C VAL A 51 -8.24 5.46 4.86
N TYR A 52 -7.77 5.73 6.06
CA TYR A 52 -7.65 7.08 6.59
C TYR A 52 -6.18 7.50 6.55
N GLU A 53 -5.92 8.80 6.53
CA GLU A 53 -4.57 9.34 6.70
C GLU A 53 -4.21 9.31 8.21
N ILE A 54 -4.16 8.10 8.77
CA ILE A 54 -3.89 7.86 10.19
C ILE A 54 -2.67 6.96 10.33
N PHE A 55 -1.70 7.44 11.09
CA PHE A 55 -0.47 6.72 11.40
C PHE A 55 -0.35 6.55 12.91
N HIS A 56 0.05 5.36 13.35
CA HIS A 56 0.26 5.14 14.76
C HIS A 56 1.41 6.02 15.28
N PRO A 57 1.18 6.88 16.30
CA PRO A 57 2.13 7.94 16.66
C PRO A 57 3.50 7.43 17.12
N TYR A 58 3.55 6.22 17.67
CA TYR A 58 4.81 5.63 18.15
C TYR A 58 5.47 4.74 17.09
N TYR A 59 4.71 3.90 16.39
CA TYR A 59 5.27 2.89 15.50
C TYR A 59 5.48 3.37 14.07
N HIS A 60 4.62 4.28 13.58
CA HIS A 60 4.51 4.63 12.18
C HIS A 60 5.07 6.03 11.84
N ALA A 61 5.95 6.60 12.66
CA ALA A 61 6.54 7.93 12.39
C ALA A 61 7.22 8.00 11.01
N ALA A 62 8.00 6.97 10.65
CA ALA A 62 8.64 6.91 9.33
C ALA A 62 7.61 6.80 8.18
N TYR A 63 6.48 6.13 8.40
CA TYR A 63 5.42 6.00 7.40
C TYR A 63 4.66 7.29 7.17
N SER A 64 4.37 8.06 8.23
CA SER A 64 3.76 9.38 8.12
C SER A 64 4.61 10.30 7.25
N ARG A 65 5.88 10.40 7.57
CA ARG A 65 6.82 11.21 6.79
C ARG A 65 6.99 10.71 5.36
N PHE A 66 7.06 9.39 5.15
CA PHE A 66 7.11 8.82 3.80
C PHE A 66 5.89 9.20 2.97
N PHE A 67 4.70 9.12 3.57
CA PHE A 67 3.45 9.50 2.92
C PHE A 67 3.38 10.99 2.61
N GLU A 68 3.89 11.84 3.50
CA GLU A 68 3.82 13.31 3.38
C GLU A 68 4.95 13.92 2.54
N GLU A 69 6.16 13.36 2.63
CA GLU A 69 7.36 13.96 2.05
C GLU A 69 7.80 13.27 0.75
N VAL A 70 7.62 11.95 0.64
CA VAL A 70 8.14 11.15 -0.49
C VAL A 70 7.09 10.93 -1.55
N LEU A 71 5.93 10.37 -1.19
CA LEU A 71 4.89 10.01 -2.16
C LEU A 71 4.33 11.18 -2.99
N PRO A 72 4.27 12.43 -2.50
CA PRO A 72 3.90 13.57 -3.34
C PRO A 72 4.91 13.90 -4.44
N VAL A 73 6.16 13.49 -4.26
CA VAL A 73 7.26 13.77 -5.20
C VAL A 73 7.38 12.64 -6.21
N THR A 74 7.43 11.40 -5.73
CA THR A 74 7.60 10.23 -6.60
C THR A 74 7.01 8.95 -6.01
N THR A 75 6.57 8.05 -6.88
CA THR A 75 6.24 6.65 -6.57
C THR A 75 7.24 5.68 -7.21
N ASP A 76 8.22 6.19 -7.96
CA ASP A 76 9.25 5.36 -8.60
C ASP A 76 10.33 4.93 -7.60
N PRO A 77 10.63 3.62 -7.48
CA PRO A 77 11.57 3.11 -6.49
C PRO A 77 13.01 3.59 -6.71
N PHE A 78 13.43 3.84 -7.93
CA PHE A 78 14.79 4.30 -8.23
C PHE A 78 14.97 5.76 -7.81
N GLU A 79 14.00 6.62 -8.10
CA GLU A 79 14.02 8.01 -7.63
C GLU A 79 13.95 8.09 -6.10
N MET A 80 13.14 7.24 -5.48
CA MET A 80 13.08 7.14 -4.01
C MET A 80 14.42 6.74 -3.42
N GLN A 81 15.09 5.75 -4.02
CA GLN A 81 16.40 5.30 -3.57
C GLN A 81 17.43 6.42 -3.67
N GLU A 82 17.45 7.14 -4.77
CA GLU A 82 18.44 8.19 -5.02
C GLU A 82 18.25 9.42 -4.12
N GLN A 83 16.99 9.84 -3.90
CA GLN A 83 16.71 11.13 -3.29
C GLN A 83 16.38 11.05 -1.79
N PHE A 84 15.72 9.98 -1.35
CA PHE A 84 15.06 9.95 -0.03
C PHE A 84 15.55 8.83 0.90
N GLN A 85 15.95 7.69 0.35
CA GLN A 85 16.22 6.50 1.15
C GLN A 85 17.29 6.72 2.21
N GLU A 86 18.43 7.26 1.82
CA GLU A 86 19.55 7.49 2.73
C GLU A 86 19.28 8.60 3.76
N PRO A 87 18.73 9.76 3.39
CA PRO A 87 18.29 10.77 4.35
C PRO A 87 17.36 10.23 5.43
N PHE A 88 16.34 9.44 5.06
CA PHE A 88 15.43 8.81 6.01
C PHE A 88 16.11 7.77 6.91
N ALA A 89 16.99 6.95 6.35
CA ALA A 89 17.73 5.94 7.12
C ALA A 89 18.68 6.54 8.13
N ARG A 90 19.21 7.74 7.86
CA ARG A 90 20.15 8.45 8.73
C ARG A 90 19.51 9.50 9.62
N ASP A 91 18.23 9.78 9.43
CA ASP A 91 17.51 10.79 10.22
C ASP A 91 17.64 10.52 11.72
N PRO A 92 18.14 11.49 12.53
CA PRO A 92 18.40 11.27 13.95
C PRO A 92 17.13 10.97 14.75
N GLU A 93 15.99 11.59 14.41
CA GLU A 93 14.73 11.41 15.14
C GLU A 93 14.12 10.04 14.84
N LEU A 94 14.13 9.62 13.56
CA LEU A 94 13.66 8.29 13.17
C LEU A 94 14.54 7.18 13.75
N ARG A 95 15.86 7.40 13.81
CA ARG A 95 16.80 6.45 14.44
C ARG A 95 16.61 6.35 15.96
N GLU A 96 16.37 7.48 16.61
CA GLU A 96 16.06 7.52 18.04
C GLU A 96 14.75 6.79 18.32
N ALA A 97 13.70 7.09 17.55
CA ALA A 97 12.41 6.42 17.68
C ALA A 97 12.51 4.90 17.46
N TYR A 98 13.26 4.47 16.45
CA TYR A 98 13.53 3.06 16.20
C TYR A 98 14.26 2.37 17.38
N ARG A 99 15.30 3.00 17.91
CA ARG A 99 16.14 2.40 18.97
C ARG A 99 15.48 2.35 20.34
N ASN A 100 14.69 3.36 20.67
CA ASN A 100 14.24 3.59 22.04
C ASN A 100 12.72 3.59 22.22
N ARG A 101 11.93 3.63 21.11
CA ARG A 101 10.47 3.76 21.16
C ARG A 101 9.72 2.74 20.32
N TRP A 102 10.38 1.67 19.86
CA TRP A 102 9.77 0.59 19.08
C TRP A 102 9.18 1.02 17.73
N ALA A 103 9.54 2.18 17.23
CA ALA A 103 9.11 2.63 15.91
C ALA A 103 9.78 1.82 14.80
N HIS A 104 9.16 1.75 13.64
CA HIS A 104 9.82 1.22 12.46
C HIS A 104 11.01 2.11 12.06
N HIS A 105 12.08 1.49 11.58
CA HIS A 105 13.25 2.20 11.07
C HIS A 105 12.88 3.13 9.89
N GLY A 106 13.57 4.25 9.74
CA GLY A 106 13.31 5.21 8.66
C GLY A 106 13.31 4.63 7.25
N PHE A 107 14.07 3.58 7.01
CA PHE A 107 14.09 2.85 5.73
C PHE A 107 12.89 1.92 5.51
N HIS A 108 12.19 1.52 6.56
CA HIS A 108 11.18 0.46 6.48
C HIS A 108 10.03 0.75 5.47
N PRO A 109 9.43 1.96 5.40
CA PRO A 109 8.39 2.25 4.42
C PRO A 109 8.87 2.11 2.97
N PHE A 110 10.13 2.39 2.68
CA PHE A 110 10.71 2.17 1.34
C PHE A 110 10.73 0.68 1.00
N THR A 111 11.19 -0.17 1.93
CA THR A 111 11.25 -1.62 1.72
C THR A 111 9.90 -2.19 1.33
N VAL A 112 8.85 -1.89 2.10
CA VAL A 112 7.52 -2.43 1.82
C VAL A 112 6.92 -1.82 0.55
N TRP A 113 7.21 -0.55 0.25
CA TRP A 113 6.77 0.10 -0.96
C TRP A 113 7.40 -0.52 -2.21
N TYR A 114 8.69 -0.86 -2.17
CA TYR A 114 9.38 -1.49 -3.29
C TYR A 114 8.74 -2.81 -3.71
N TRP A 115 8.18 -3.57 -2.78
CA TRP A 115 7.43 -4.79 -3.10
C TRP A 115 6.12 -4.51 -3.84
N ALA A 116 5.50 -3.37 -3.61
CA ALA A 116 4.27 -2.96 -4.28
C ALA A 116 4.51 -2.43 -5.71
N THR A 117 5.73 -2.00 -6.03
CA THR A 117 6.02 -1.35 -7.32
C THR A 117 5.90 -2.27 -8.52
N TYR A 118 6.25 -3.56 -8.38
CA TYR A 118 6.07 -4.53 -9.45
C TYR A 118 4.60 -4.74 -9.81
N PRO A 119 3.70 -5.03 -8.85
CA PRO A 119 2.27 -5.12 -9.14
C PRO A 119 1.69 -3.85 -9.75
N LEU A 120 2.08 -2.67 -9.30
CA LEU A 120 1.64 -1.39 -9.87
C LEU A 120 1.97 -1.25 -11.36
N LYS A 121 3.09 -1.82 -11.82
CA LYS A 121 3.49 -1.85 -13.23
C LYS A 121 2.92 -3.04 -14.01
N TYR A 122 2.56 -4.11 -13.31
CA TYR A 122 2.08 -5.38 -13.90
C TYR A 122 0.57 -5.35 -14.18
N LEU A 123 -0.19 -4.69 -13.34
CA LEU A 123 -1.65 -4.56 -13.41
C LEU A 123 -2.06 -3.43 -14.34
N SER A 124 -3.25 -3.52 -14.92
CA SER A 124 -3.85 -2.40 -15.63
C SER A 124 -4.23 -1.27 -14.69
N GLU A 125 -4.75 -1.63 -13.52
CA GLU A 125 -5.14 -0.64 -12.52
C GLU A 125 -5.25 -1.27 -11.13
N VAL A 126 -5.00 -0.42 -10.10
CA VAL A 126 -5.34 -0.70 -8.71
C VAL A 126 -6.35 0.35 -8.27
N ILE A 127 -7.51 -0.10 -7.79
CA ILE A 127 -8.63 0.78 -7.42
C ILE A 127 -8.87 0.66 -5.91
N LEU A 128 -8.81 1.77 -5.22
CA LEU A 128 -9.09 1.86 -3.79
C LEU A 128 -10.54 2.32 -3.57
N VAL A 129 -11.31 1.52 -2.83
CA VAL A 129 -12.69 1.81 -2.47
C VAL A 129 -12.80 1.95 -0.96
N GLY A 130 -13.37 3.04 -0.49
CA GLY A 130 -13.63 3.27 0.93
C GLY A 130 -12.90 4.45 1.58
N PRO A 131 -11.77 4.98 1.05
CA PRO A 131 -11.17 6.14 1.68
C PRO A 131 -12.12 7.34 1.64
N PRO A 132 -12.18 8.13 2.73
CA PRO A 132 -13.04 9.30 2.81
C PRO A 132 -12.59 10.43 1.88
N ASP A 133 -11.32 10.39 1.44
CA ASP A 133 -10.73 11.40 0.59
C ASP A 133 -9.96 10.76 -0.58
N LYS A 134 -10.37 11.09 -1.79
CA LYS A 134 -9.70 10.64 -3.03
C LYS A 134 -8.24 11.08 -3.15
N ARG A 135 -7.82 12.12 -2.39
CA ARG A 135 -6.42 12.56 -2.36
C ARG A 135 -5.50 11.46 -1.83
N ILE A 136 -5.99 10.61 -0.93
CA ILE A 136 -5.23 9.48 -0.38
C ILE A 136 -4.86 8.52 -1.51
N ALA A 137 -5.83 8.10 -2.31
CA ALA A 137 -5.58 7.21 -3.45
C ALA A 137 -4.61 7.84 -4.45
N ARG A 138 -4.80 9.12 -4.78
CA ARG A 138 -3.91 9.85 -5.69
C ARG A 138 -2.46 9.87 -5.18
N ARG A 139 -2.26 10.13 -3.88
CA ARG A 139 -0.93 10.15 -3.26
C ARG A 139 -0.24 8.79 -3.31
N LEU A 140 -1.01 7.72 -3.18
CA LEU A 140 -0.54 6.34 -3.32
C LEU A 140 -0.31 5.90 -4.79
N GLY A 141 -0.60 6.76 -5.76
CA GLY A 141 -0.48 6.40 -7.18
C GLY A 141 -1.50 5.38 -7.66
N VAL A 142 -2.65 5.25 -6.97
CA VAL A 142 -3.73 4.33 -7.31
C VAL A 142 -5.03 5.09 -7.62
N SER A 143 -5.96 4.44 -8.29
CA SER A 143 -7.27 5.00 -8.60
C SER A 143 -8.22 4.93 -7.40
N TRP A 144 -9.23 5.76 -7.43
CA TRP A 144 -10.30 5.79 -6.44
C TRP A 144 -11.65 5.49 -7.09
N ALA A 145 -12.50 4.75 -6.41
CA ALA A 145 -13.89 4.58 -6.78
C ALA A 145 -14.83 4.84 -5.59
N PRO A 146 -16.02 5.44 -5.82
CA PRO A 146 -16.95 5.77 -4.76
C PRO A 146 -17.67 4.55 -4.18
N SER A 147 -17.74 3.45 -4.93
CA SER A 147 -18.33 2.20 -4.49
C SER A 147 -17.71 0.99 -5.18
N VAL A 148 -18.04 -0.19 -4.69
CA VAL A 148 -17.63 -1.48 -5.27
C VAL A 148 -18.18 -1.63 -6.69
N GLU A 149 -19.42 -1.23 -6.93
CA GLU A 149 -20.08 -1.31 -8.22
C GLU A 149 -19.34 -0.49 -9.28
N HIS A 150 -18.92 0.74 -8.92
CA HIS A 150 -18.12 1.59 -9.81
C HIS A 150 -16.75 0.96 -10.10
N ALA A 151 -16.10 0.42 -9.07
CA ALA A 151 -14.82 -0.25 -9.25
C ALA A 151 -14.92 -1.49 -10.13
N LEU A 152 -15.96 -2.30 -9.95
CA LEU A 152 -16.22 -3.47 -10.78
C LEU A 152 -16.56 -3.07 -12.23
N GLY A 153 -17.38 -2.04 -12.43
CA GLY A 153 -17.70 -1.51 -13.76
C GLY A 153 -16.42 -1.11 -14.50
N ARG A 154 -15.56 -0.32 -13.82
CA ARG A 154 -14.28 0.08 -14.40
C ARG A 154 -13.33 -1.10 -14.67
N ALA A 155 -13.29 -2.09 -13.78
CA ALA A 155 -12.50 -3.29 -14.00
C ALA A 155 -12.95 -4.07 -15.24
N ARG A 156 -14.26 -4.21 -15.46
CA ARG A 156 -14.82 -4.84 -16.68
C ARG A 156 -14.44 -4.10 -17.95
N GLU A 157 -14.53 -2.78 -17.93
CA GLU A 157 -14.10 -1.94 -19.07
C GLU A 157 -12.64 -2.16 -19.45
N LEU A 158 -11.77 -2.27 -18.46
CA LEU A 158 -10.32 -2.45 -18.66
C LEU A 158 -9.93 -3.87 -19.07
N THR A 159 -10.59 -4.88 -18.52
CA THR A 159 -10.21 -6.29 -18.71
C THR A 159 -11.03 -7.01 -19.78
N GLY A 160 -12.20 -6.48 -20.13
CA GLY A 160 -13.14 -7.13 -21.04
C GLY A 160 -13.77 -8.41 -20.48
N GLY A 161 -13.63 -8.68 -19.17
CA GLY A 161 -14.09 -9.91 -18.54
C GLY A 161 -14.86 -9.69 -17.23
N ASP A 162 -15.58 -10.72 -16.81
CA ASP A 162 -16.40 -10.72 -15.59
C ASP A 162 -15.85 -11.64 -14.48
N ASP A 163 -14.71 -12.28 -14.71
CA ASP A 163 -14.11 -13.16 -13.74
C ASP A 163 -13.59 -12.38 -12.53
N VAL A 164 -14.19 -12.60 -11.36
CA VAL A 164 -13.84 -11.92 -10.10
C VAL A 164 -13.45 -12.94 -9.04
N VAL A 165 -12.31 -12.73 -8.40
CA VAL A 165 -11.90 -13.46 -7.20
C VAL A 165 -11.99 -12.51 -6.02
N ALA A 166 -12.76 -12.90 -5.00
CA ALA A 166 -12.83 -12.19 -3.73
C ALA A 166 -12.01 -12.93 -2.67
N LEU A 167 -11.04 -12.25 -2.07
CA LEU A 167 -10.27 -12.76 -0.94
C LEU A 167 -10.85 -12.16 0.34
N SER A 168 -11.52 -13.01 1.14
CA SER A 168 -12.12 -12.64 2.41
C SER A 168 -11.31 -13.09 3.63
N LEU A 169 -10.25 -13.86 3.41
CA LEU A 169 -9.39 -14.36 4.47
C LEU A 169 -8.18 -13.40 4.67
N PRO A 170 -7.75 -13.21 5.92
CA PRO A 170 -6.52 -12.50 6.16
C PRO A 170 -5.36 -13.25 5.50
N PRO A 171 -4.46 -12.56 4.83
CA PRO A 171 -3.34 -13.17 4.12
C PRO A 171 -2.33 -13.88 5.03
N PHE A 172 -2.46 -13.70 6.35
CA PHE A 172 -1.55 -14.17 7.38
C PHE A 172 -2.27 -14.96 8.49
N ALA A 173 -3.35 -15.64 8.16
CA ALA A 173 -4.01 -16.54 9.10
C ALA A 173 -3.26 -17.86 9.24
#